data_d3a8896d9f2221041571ec649f1365bf
#
_entry.id   d3a8896d9f2221041571ec649f1365bf
#
_cell.length_a   1.000
_cell.length_b   1.000
_cell.length_c   1.000
_cell.angle_alpha   90.00
_cell.angle_beta   90.00
_cell.angle_gamma   90.00
#
_symmetry.space_group_name_H-M   'P 1'
#
loop_
_entity.id
_entity.type
_entity.pdbx_description
1 polymer ?
#
loop_
_entity_poly.entity_id
_entity_poly.type
_entity_poly.pdbx_seq_one_letter_code
_entity_poly.pdbx_strand_id
1 'polypeptide(L)'
;MDKIIDFQNTEIAFASKSNSELIRARLLFEILKNKKLVNFSNKLLQWALALKLPVEWIIKATVFKHFCGGVSLINCTPLVEKLSESGVYAILDHSVEGQNSEEQFDLNTRLIQEEIKNAASNEQ
;
A
#
# COMPACT_ATOMS: atom_id res chain seq x y z
N MET A 1 -0.53 33.12 14.78
CA MET A 1 -1.39 33.01 13.59
C MET A 1 -1.79 31.56 13.49
N ASP A 2 -2.98 31.21 13.95
CA ASP A 2 -3.49 29.84 13.86
C ASP A 2 -3.69 29.52 12.38
N LYS A 3 -2.92 28.56 11.87
CA LYS A 3 -3.11 28.02 10.53
C LYS A 3 -4.47 27.31 10.54
N ILE A 4 -5.49 27.96 10.01
CA ILE A 4 -6.80 27.31 9.78
C ILE A 4 -6.55 26.19 8.77
N ILE A 5 -6.81 24.95 9.19
CA ILE A 5 -6.71 23.78 8.31
C ILE A 5 -7.84 23.87 7.30
N ASP A 6 -7.50 23.96 6.02
CA ASP A 6 -8.48 23.98 4.93
C ASP A 6 -8.58 22.59 4.30
N PHE A 7 -9.62 21.85 4.66
CA PHE A 7 -9.90 20.51 4.12
C PHE A 7 -10.34 20.51 2.66
N GLN A 8 -10.66 21.67 2.09
CA GLN A 8 -11.04 21.79 0.67
C GLN A 8 -9.83 22.03 -0.23
N ASN A 9 -8.67 22.32 0.36
CA ASN A 9 -7.44 22.54 -0.40
C ASN A 9 -6.82 21.21 -0.83
N THR A 10 -7.28 20.69 -1.96
CA THR A 10 -6.80 19.43 -2.54
C THR A 10 -5.38 19.55 -3.11
N GLU A 11 -4.91 20.74 -3.45
CA GLU A 11 -3.56 21.00 -3.93
C GLU A 11 -2.54 20.66 -2.83
N ILE A 12 -2.76 21.12 -1.61
CA ILE A 12 -1.91 20.78 -0.48
C ILE A 12 -2.05 19.29 -0.12
N ALA A 13 -3.28 18.77 -0.07
CA ALA A 13 -3.53 17.37 0.32
C ALA A 13 -2.86 16.36 -0.62
N PHE A 14 -2.71 16.69 -1.88
CA PHE A 14 -2.10 15.81 -2.90
C PHE A 14 -0.76 16.29 -3.44
N ALA A 15 -0.11 17.24 -2.78
CA ALA A 15 1.17 17.83 -3.21
C ALA A 15 2.27 16.78 -3.44
N SER A 16 2.26 15.68 -2.65
CA SER A 16 3.22 14.57 -2.78
C SER A 16 2.90 13.61 -3.94
N LYS A 17 1.77 13.79 -4.64
CA LYS A 17 1.31 12.88 -5.70
C LYS A 17 1.48 13.48 -7.08
N SER A 18 1.96 12.70 -8.02
CA SER A 18 1.98 13.08 -9.42
C SER A 18 0.58 12.96 -10.06
N ASN A 19 0.35 13.71 -11.14
CA ASN A 19 -0.91 13.62 -11.89
C ASN A 19 -1.23 12.19 -12.37
N SER A 20 -0.20 11.42 -12.74
CA SER A 20 -0.37 10.03 -13.16
C SER A 20 -0.78 9.11 -12.01
N GLU A 21 -0.31 9.36 -10.78
CA GLU A 21 -0.73 8.66 -9.57
C GLU A 21 -2.19 8.99 -9.23
N LEU A 22 -2.58 10.25 -9.35
CA LEU A 22 -3.95 10.69 -9.09
C LEU A 22 -4.94 10.11 -10.11
N ILE A 23 -4.59 10.08 -11.40
CA ILE A 23 -5.44 9.48 -12.43
C ILE A 23 -5.62 7.98 -12.17
N ARG A 24 -4.53 7.26 -11.84
CA ARG A 24 -4.61 5.83 -11.48
C ARG A 24 -5.48 5.58 -10.26
N ALA A 25 -5.30 6.38 -9.21
CA ALA A 25 -6.12 6.30 -8.01
C ALA A 25 -7.60 6.52 -8.35
N ARG A 26 -7.93 7.57 -9.12
CA ARG A 26 -9.30 7.84 -9.55
C ARG A 26 -9.91 6.67 -10.30
N LEU A 27 -9.20 6.11 -11.28
CA LEU A 27 -9.69 4.96 -12.05
C LEU A 27 -9.92 3.74 -11.15
N LEU A 28 -9.00 3.47 -10.23
CA LEU A 28 -9.15 2.37 -9.28
C LEU A 28 -10.40 2.55 -8.41
N PHE A 29 -10.62 3.72 -7.84
CA PHE A 29 -11.78 3.99 -6.99
C PHE A 29 -13.10 4.00 -7.77
N GLU A 30 -13.10 4.44 -9.03
CA GLU A 30 -14.30 4.33 -9.89
C GLU A 30 -14.68 2.86 -10.16
N ILE A 31 -13.69 1.97 -10.31
CA ILE A 31 -13.94 0.52 -10.43
C ILE A 31 -14.47 -0.03 -9.10
N LEU A 32 -13.81 0.29 -7.98
CA LEU A 32 -14.20 -0.20 -6.65
C LEU A 32 -15.58 0.27 -6.21
N LYS A 33 -16.02 1.44 -6.64
CA LYS A 33 -17.35 1.98 -6.38
C LYS A 33 -18.47 1.13 -7.01
N ASN A 34 -18.17 0.43 -8.09
CA ASN A 34 -19.16 -0.37 -8.80
C ASN A 34 -19.12 -1.84 -8.38
N LYS A 35 -20.06 -2.24 -7.51
CA LYS A 35 -20.16 -3.62 -7.00
C LYS A 35 -20.22 -4.69 -8.09
N LYS A 36 -20.86 -4.40 -9.23
CA LYS A 36 -20.95 -5.35 -10.36
C LYS A 36 -19.58 -5.56 -11.01
N LEU A 37 -18.82 -4.46 -11.19
CA LEU A 37 -17.46 -4.50 -11.71
C LEU A 37 -16.52 -5.24 -10.77
N VAL A 38 -16.59 -5.00 -9.47
CA VAL A 38 -15.80 -5.72 -8.46
C VAL A 38 -16.11 -7.22 -8.48
N ASN A 39 -17.39 -7.59 -8.49
CA ASN A 39 -17.78 -9.01 -8.56
C ASN A 39 -17.32 -9.69 -9.86
N PHE A 40 -17.38 -8.97 -10.98
CA PHE A 40 -16.87 -9.48 -12.26
C PHE A 40 -15.35 -9.64 -12.23
N SER A 41 -14.62 -8.65 -11.74
CA SER A 41 -13.16 -8.69 -11.61
C SER A 41 -12.70 -9.84 -10.70
N ASN A 42 -13.40 -10.07 -9.59
CA ASN A 42 -13.11 -11.19 -8.70
C ASN A 42 -13.30 -12.56 -9.38
N LYS A 43 -14.38 -12.74 -10.13
CA LYS A 43 -14.60 -13.97 -10.91
C LYS A 43 -13.54 -14.17 -11.98
N LEU A 44 -13.18 -13.08 -12.69
CA LEU A 44 -12.14 -13.12 -13.70
C LEU A 44 -10.78 -13.48 -13.09
N LEU A 45 -10.44 -12.90 -11.94
CA LEU A 45 -9.22 -13.21 -11.19
C LEU A 45 -9.18 -14.68 -10.75
N GLN A 46 -10.27 -15.20 -10.17
CA GLN A 46 -10.37 -16.60 -9.79
C GLN A 46 -10.18 -17.54 -11.00
N TRP A 47 -10.75 -17.21 -12.14
CA TRP A 47 -10.57 -17.93 -13.40
C TRP A 47 -9.12 -17.90 -13.86
N ALA A 48 -8.52 -16.73 -13.84
CA ALA A 48 -7.13 -16.56 -14.25
C ALA A 48 -6.17 -17.35 -13.36
N LEU A 49 -6.41 -17.35 -12.03
CA LEU A 49 -5.63 -18.15 -11.08
C LEU A 49 -5.83 -19.66 -11.28
N ALA A 50 -7.06 -20.11 -11.56
CA ALA A 50 -7.35 -21.51 -11.85
C ALA A 50 -6.62 -21.99 -13.12
N LEU A 51 -6.47 -21.11 -14.10
CA LEU A 51 -5.70 -21.36 -15.33
C LEU A 51 -4.18 -21.13 -15.15
N LYS A 52 -3.72 -20.81 -13.93
CA LYS A 52 -2.32 -20.49 -13.61
C LYS A 52 -1.73 -19.38 -14.47
N LEU A 53 -2.55 -18.39 -14.86
CA LEU A 53 -2.07 -17.24 -15.61
C LEU A 53 -1.22 -16.32 -14.71
N PRO A 54 -0.15 -15.69 -15.22
CA PRO A 54 0.72 -14.81 -14.46
C PRO A 54 0.06 -13.44 -14.20
N VAL A 55 -0.95 -13.40 -13.32
CA VAL A 55 -1.71 -12.19 -12.99
C VAL A 55 -1.03 -11.32 -11.93
N GLU A 56 0.01 -11.82 -11.31
CA GLU A 56 0.71 -11.16 -10.19
C GLU A 56 1.20 -9.75 -10.56
N TRP A 57 1.74 -9.58 -11.77
CA TRP A 57 2.23 -8.29 -12.24
C TRP A 57 1.11 -7.25 -12.38
N ILE A 58 -0.10 -7.67 -12.78
CA ILE A 58 -1.27 -6.78 -12.88
C ILE A 58 -1.68 -6.32 -11.49
N ILE A 59 -1.76 -7.24 -10.53
CA ILE A 59 -2.10 -6.93 -9.13
C ILE A 59 -1.06 -5.98 -8.54
N LYS A 60 0.24 -6.27 -8.75
CA LYS A 60 1.33 -5.43 -8.26
C LYS A 60 1.30 -4.03 -8.88
N ALA A 61 1.04 -3.92 -10.19
CA ALA A 61 1.01 -2.64 -10.88
C ALA A 61 -0.23 -1.78 -10.58
N THR A 62 -1.29 -2.37 -10.06
CA THR A 62 -2.57 -1.69 -9.83
C THR A 62 -2.89 -1.54 -8.34
N VAL A 63 -3.54 -2.53 -7.76
CA VAL A 63 -4.05 -2.50 -6.39
C VAL A 63 -2.91 -2.43 -5.38
N PHE A 64 -1.93 -3.31 -5.51
CA PHE A 64 -0.81 -3.37 -4.57
C PHE A 64 -0.02 -2.06 -4.53
N LYS A 65 0.31 -1.49 -5.69
CA LYS A 65 1.02 -0.21 -5.77
C LYS A 65 0.27 0.96 -5.13
N HIS A 66 -1.05 0.87 -5.03
CA HIS A 66 -1.87 1.92 -4.42
C HIS A 66 -1.98 1.78 -2.90
N PHE A 67 -2.11 0.56 -2.41
CA PHE A 67 -2.41 0.29 -0.99
C PHE A 67 -1.19 -0.18 -0.18
N CYS A 68 -0.14 -0.69 -0.83
CA CYS A 68 1.02 -1.24 -0.16
C CYS A 68 2.27 -0.41 -0.44
N GLY A 69 3.11 -0.22 0.56
CA GLY A 69 4.38 0.47 0.43
C GLY A 69 5.42 -0.36 -0.34
N GLY A 70 5.44 -1.65 -0.12
CA GLY A 70 6.38 -2.59 -0.73
C GLY A 70 6.17 -4.01 -0.23
N VAL A 71 6.95 -4.95 -0.72
CA VAL A 71 6.93 -6.37 -0.29
C VAL A 71 7.97 -6.66 0.81
N SER A 72 8.82 -5.70 1.11
CA SER A 72 9.85 -5.78 2.16
C SER A 72 10.19 -4.39 2.67
N LEU A 73 10.85 -4.28 3.83
CA LEU A 73 11.29 -3.00 4.40
C LEU A 73 12.11 -2.18 3.40
N ILE A 74 13.07 -2.82 2.73
CA ILE A 74 13.93 -2.16 1.72
C ILE A 74 13.10 -1.58 0.56
N ASN A 75 12.04 -2.29 0.14
CA ASN A 75 11.17 -1.79 -0.93
C ASN A 75 10.28 -0.63 -0.50
N CYS A 76 10.03 -0.47 0.81
CA CYS A 76 9.25 0.64 1.37
C CYS A 76 10.07 1.93 1.52
N THR A 77 11.40 1.83 1.65
CA THR A 77 12.28 2.98 1.89
C THR A 77 12.05 4.16 0.94
N PRO A 78 11.98 3.99 -0.40
CA PRO A 78 11.76 5.12 -1.30
C PRO A 78 10.42 5.81 -1.12
N LEU A 79 9.40 5.08 -0.66
CA LEU A 79 8.08 5.66 -0.35
C LEU A 79 8.12 6.43 0.96
N VAL A 80 8.78 5.90 1.98
CA VAL A 80 8.96 6.56 3.28
C VAL A 80 9.72 7.87 3.10
N GLU A 81 10.82 7.86 2.36
CA GLU A 81 11.60 9.06 2.03
C GLU A 81 10.75 10.11 1.31
N LYS A 82 10.03 9.72 0.28
CA LYS A 82 9.11 10.62 -0.46
C LYS A 82 8.03 11.22 0.45
N LEU A 83 7.51 10.47 1.40
CA LEU A 83 6.53 10.96 2.36
C LEU A 83 7.16 11.94 3.36
N SER A 84 8.37 11.63 3.84
CA SER A 84 9.10 12.49 4.78
C SER A 84 9.44 13.86 4.17
N GLU A 85 9.79 13.93 2.88
CA GLU A 85 9.97 15.18 2.13
C GLU A 85 8.72 16.07 2.16
N SER A 86 7.54 15.47 2.28
CA SER A 86 6.26 16.16 2.40
C SER A 86 5.84 16.40 3.86
N GLY A 87 6.71 16.11 4.84
CA GLY A 87 6.42 16.24 6.26
C GLY A 87 5.46 15.15 6.80
N VAL A 88 5.33 14.03 6.09
CA VAL A 88 4.48 12.89 6.50
C VAL A 88 5.39 11.73 6.93
N TYR A 89 5.26 11.35 8.19
CA TYR A 89 5.99 10.20 8.74
C TYR A 89 5.14 8.93 8.60
N ALA A 90 5.79 7.83 8.22
CA ALA A 90 5.14 6.54 8.02
C ALA A 90 5.62 5.53 9.05
N ILE A 91 4.69 4.76 9.60
CA ILE A 91 4.98 3.57 10.39
C ILE A 91 4.77 2.37 9.47
N LEU A 92 5.83 1.57 9.30
CA LEU A 92 5.74 0.34 8.52
C LEU A 92 5.14 -0.76 9.39
N ASP A 93 4.16 -1.46 8.84
CA ASP A 93 3.52 -2.60 9.45
C ASP A 93 3.44 -3.76 8.45
N HIS A 94 3.87 -4.93 8.87
CA HIS A 94 3.80 -6.15 8.07
C HIS A 94 2.51 -6.89 8.37
N SER A 95 1.50 -6.67 7.52
CA SER A 95 0.21 -7.33 7.66
C SER A 95 0.29 -8.77 7.13
N VAL A 96 0.15 -9.73 8.01
CA VAL A 96 0.10 -11.16 7.67
C VAL A 96 -1.23 -11.73 8.14
N GLU A 97 -2.04 -12.15 7.18
CA GLU A 97 -3.35 -12.74 7.44
C GLU A 97 -3.35 -14.25 7.13
N GLY A 98 -4.24 -14.99 7.80
CA GLY A 98 -4.53 -16.40 7.47
C GLY A 98 -3.46 -17.39 7.90
N GLN A 99 -2.60 -17.06 8.84
CA GLN A 99 -1.59 -17.97 9.36
C GLN A 99 -2.15 -18.83 10.50
N ASN A 100 -1.84 -20.14 10.45
CA ASN A 100 -2.40 -21.13 11.36
C ASN A 100 -1.34 -22.10 11.93
N SER A 101 -0.02 -21.80 11.79
CA SER A 101 1.04 -22.65 12.34
C SER A 101 1.97 -21.86 13.25
N GLU A 102 2.52 -22.54 14.26
CA GLU A 102 3.53 -21.98 15.19
C GLU A 102 4.76 -21.43 14.45
N GLU A 103 5.24 -22.12 13.41
CA GLU A 103 6.36 -21.67 12.60
C GLU A 103 6.09 -20.32 11.92
N GLN A 104 4.85 -20.10 11.48
CA GLN A 104 4.43 -18.84 10.88
C GLN A 104 4.34 -17.72 11.92
N PHE A 105 3.87 -18.02 13.14
CA PHE A 105 3.85 -17.05 14.23
C PHE A 105 5.26 -16.64 14.64
N ASP A 106 6.20 -17.60 14.72
CA ASP A 106 7.61 -17.32 15.02
C ASP A 106 8.26 -16.46 13.94
N LEU A 107 7.99 -16.75 12.67
CA LEU A 107 8.47 -15.94 11.55
C LEU A 107 7.96 -14.50 11.63
N ASN A 108 6.67 -14.33 11.88
CA ASN A 108 6.08 -12.99 12.02
C ASN A 108 6.66 -12.23 13.20
N THR A 109 6.87 -12.89 14.32
CA THR A 109 7.49 -12.28 15.49
C THR A 109 8.87 -11.73 15.15
N ARG A 110 9.68 -12.47 14.38
CA ARG A 110 11.00 -12.01 13.92
C ARG A 110 10.90 -10.82 12.98
N LEU A 111 9.96 -10.85 12.02
CA LEU A 111 9.73 -9.74 11.10
C LEU A 111 9.35 -8.46 11.83
N ILE A 112 8.41 -8.54 12.78
CA ILE A 112 8.02 -7.39 13.62
C ILE A 112 9.19 -6.86 14.45
N GLN A 113 10.02 -7.76 15.01
CA GLN A 113 11.23 -7.35 15.73
C GLN A 113 12.23 -6.62 14.83
N GLU A 114 12.38 -7.03 13.57
CA GLU A 114 13.23 -6.35 12.60
C GLU A 114 12.68 -4.97 12.24
N GLU A 115 11.36 -4.85 12.10
CA GLU A 115 10.70 -3.56 11.85
C GLU A 115 10.93 -2.58 13.00
N ILE A 116 10.75 -3.01 14.24
CA ILE A 116 11.01 -2.20 15.43
C ILE A 116 12.49 -1.76 15.47
N LYS A 117 13.43 -2.67 15.22
CA LYS A 117 14.86 -2.33 15.19
C LYS A 117 15.19 -1.32 14.07
N ASN A 118 14.60 -1.50 12.91
CA ASN A 118 14.79 -0.60 11.78
C ASN A 118 14.22 0.79 12.09
N ALA A 119 13.01 0.86 12.67
CA ALA A 119 12.42 2.12 13.10
C ALA A 119 13.30 2.83 14.13
N ALA A 120 13.82 2.12 15.13
CA ALA A 120 14.71 2.68 16.15
C ALA A 120 16.08 3.15 15.58
N SER A 121 16.56 2.55 14.49
CA SER A 121 17.82 2.96 13.85
C SER A 121 17.66 4.16 12.91
N ASN A 122 16.45 4.47 12.48
CA ASN A 122 16.11 5.56 11.58
C ASN A 122 15.46 6.75 12.33
N GLU A 123 15.87 6.99 13.60
CA GLU A 123 15.49 8.21 14.32
C GLU A 123 16.03 9.44 13.55
N GLN A 124 15.19 10.04 12.71
CA GLN A 124 15.37 11.36 12.16
C GLN A 124 14.14 12.21 12.41
#